data_f1f326fd291a5ce314f3c8f6abdb0abb
#
_entry.id   f1f326fd291a5ce314f3c8f6abdb0abb
#
_cell.length_a   1.000
_cell.length_b   1.000
_cell.length_c   1.000
_cell.angle_alpha   90.00
_cell.angle_beta   90.00
_cell.angle_gamma   90.00
#
_symmetry.space_group_name_H-M   'P 1'
#
loop_
_entity.id
_entity.type
_entity.pdbx_description
1 polymer ?
#
loop_
_entity_poly.entity_id
_entity_poly.type
_entity_poly.pdbx_seq_one_letter_code
_entity_poly.pdbx_strand_id
1 'polypeptide(L)'
;MSEYILEARDISVSLGHKKILENCSLFTKPGEFIGIIGPNGAGKSTFLKAVRGIIPRTAGEVLIDGKNEKDMRDKEIAGKIAFMQQEFRTSFSYTAKEIVLSARYPYLKWWQKEDLDDEKIAEKWMTYTGVLHLADKPVQTLSGGERQRVILAKVLAQETPILFLDEPTASLDLQYQEEIFRLCRELAESGKTIIMICHDLMMSAQWCSRLMLLSERGFTADGSAVEVLTENNLKRAFRLDSLIYNDPISDRLALYTYQGKEEKRENVLVLGDSVETVSLMRHLFLAGYQVNCGPLGEKTLARAASYCFHIPYARSEEELETLIKTTPVIIDDTKGEKLCHIPETARLYRTDTLSRKELQEKIDGGEL
;
A
#
# COMPACT_ATOMS: atom_id res chain seq x y z
N MET A 1 31.51 10.02 -5.38
CA MET A 1 30.09 10.41 -5.32
C MET A 1 29.41 9.46 -4.36
N SER A 2 28.51 9.92 -3.51
CA SER A 2 27.74 9.03 -2.63
C SER A 2 26.91 8.07 -3.49
N GLU A 3 26.78 6.82 -3.09
CA GLU A 3 25.88 5.84 -3.72
C GLU A 3 24.42 6.27 -3.60
N TYR A 4 24.11 7.03 -2.54
CA TYR A 4 22.77 7.49 -2.21
C TYR A 4 22.62 8.98 -2.50
N ILE A 5 21.49 9.36 -3.08
CA ILE A 5 21.11 10.75 -3.29
C ILE A 5 20.56 11.40 -2.02
N LEU A 6 19.95 10.58 -1.15
CA LEU A 6 19.44 10.99 0.16
C LEU A 6 19.70 9.88 1.18
N GLU A 7 20.25 10.27 2.33
CA GLU A 7 20.49 9.40 3.47
C GLU A 7 19.89 10.08 4.71
N ALA A 8 18.90 9.47 5.30
CA ALA A 8 18.37 9.82 6.61
C ALA A 8 18.77 8.70 7.58
N ARG A 9 19.59 9.03 8.58
CA ARG A 9 20.17 8.05 9.51
C ARG A 9 19.62 8.29 10.90
N ASP A 10 19.01 7.27 11.49
CA ASP A 10 18.57 7.20 12.90
C ASP A 10 17.70 8.38 13.32
N ILE A 11 16.81 8.81 12.43
CA ILE A 11 15.93 9.96 12.64
C ILE A 11 14.99 9.68 13.81
N SER A 12 15.09 10.50 14.84
CA SER A 12 14.18 10.48 15.98
C SER A 12 13.52 11.86 16.15
N VAL A 13 12.22 11.84 16.47
CA VAL A 13 11.41 13.05 16.65
C VAL A 13 10.52 12.92 17.87
N SER A 14 10.53 13.96 18.71
CA SER A 14 9.60 14.12 19.81
C SER A 14 8.82 15.43 19.69
N LEU A 15 7.54 15.41 19.96
CA LEU A 15 6.68 16.60 20.05
C LEU A 15 6.23 16.77 21.50
N GLY A 16 6.81 17.77 22.17
CA GLY A 16 6.74 17.89 23.62
C GLY A 16 7.35 16.65 24.29
N HIS A 17 6.60 15.99 25.16
CA HIS A 17 7.05 14.76 25.85
C HIS A 17 6.75 13.47 25.09
N LYS A 18 6.04 13.55 23.96
CA LYS A 18 5.63 12.37 23.20
C LYS A 18 6.68 12.06 22.13
N LYS A 19 7.30 10.89 22.21
CA LYS A 19 8.12 10.34 21.13
C LYS A 19 7.21 9.92 19.97
N ILE A 20 7.48 10.44 18.78
CA ILE A 20 6.73 10.16 17.56
C ILE A 20 7.50 9.16 16.70
N LEU A 21 8.81 9.36 16.55
CA LEU A 21 9.70 8.52 15.76
C LEU A 21 10.94 8.18 16.56
N GLU A 22 11.43 6.94 16.41
CA GLU A 22 12.64 6.44 17.05
C GLU A 22 13.50 5.67 16.03
N ASN A 23 14.73 6.15 15.81
CA ASN A 23 15.76 5.51 14.98
C ASN A 23 15.28 5.10 13.57
N CYS A 24 14.54 5.98 12.90
CA CYS A 24 14.07 5.75 11.54
C CYS A 24 15.17 6.07 10.53
N SER A 25 15.57 5.11 9.71
CA SER A 25 16.57 5.31 8.67
C SER A 25 16.00 5.06 7.28
N LEU A 26 16.43 5.88 6.30
CA LEU A 26 16.06 5.79 4.90
C LEU A 26 17.27 6.11 4.04
N PHE A 27 17.62 5.20 3.13
CA PHE A 27 18.66 5.37 2.12
C PHE A 27 18.05 5.24 0.74
N THR A 28 18.21 6.24 -0.11
CA THR A 28 17.62 6.24 -1.45
C THR A 28 18.65 6.43 -2.54
N LYS A 29 18.51 5.68 -3.63
CA LYS A 29 19.30 5.84 -4.85
C LYS A 29 18.55 6.72 -5.84
N PRO A 30 19.26 7.36 -6.79
CA PRO A 30 18.60 8.05 -7.89
C PRO A 30 17.64 7.13 -8.65
N GLY A 31 16.45 7.63 -8.99
CA GLY A 31 15.46 6.87 -9.76
C GLY A 31 14.58 5.92 -8.96
N GLU A 32 14.67 5.90 -7.62
CA GLU A 32 13.75 5.11 -6.80
C GLU A 32 12.40 5.82 -6.62
N PHE A 33 11.32 5.04 -6.71
CA PHE A 33 9.98 5.44 -6.29
C PHE A 33 9.59 4.66 -5.04
N ILE A 34 9.70 5.31 -3.88
CA ILE A 34 9.47 4.72 -2.55
C ILE A 34 8.10 5.13 -2.03
N GLY A 35 7.28 4.14 -1.68
CA GLY A 35 6.02 4.33 -0.97
C GLY A 35 6.20 4.14 0.53
N ILE A 36 5.90 5.17 1.34
CA ILE A 36 5.82 5.05 2.80
C ILE A 36 4.37 4.75 3.18
N ILE A 37 4.12 3.56 3.69
CA ILE A 37 2.82 3.09 4.14
C ILE A 37 2.78 2.91 5.65
N GLY A 38 1.59 2.81 6.23
CA GLY A 38 1.41 2.59 7.67
C GLY A 38 0.12 3.24 8.19
N PRO A 39 -0.31 2.91 9.42
CA PRO A 39 -1.54 3.42 9.99
C PRO A 39 -1.54 4.94 10.15
N ASN A 40 -2.74 5.52 10.29
CA ASN A 40 -2.88 6.94 10.59
C ASN A 40 -2.26 7.26 11.96
N GLY A 41 -1.52 8.37 12.01
CA GLY A 41 -0.82 8.78 13.24
C GLY A 41 0.50 8.03 13.52
N ALA A 42 0.97 7.14 12.62
CA ALA A 42 2.26 6.45 12.78
C ALA A 42 3.49 7.38 12.67
N GLY A 43 3.31 8.61 12.15
CA GLY A 43 4.42 9.57 12.04
C GLY A 43 4.97 9.73 10.63
N LYS A 44 4.30 9.23 9.59
CA LYS A 44 4.76 9.29 8.18
C LYS A 44 5.09 10.72 7.74
N SER A 45 4.13 11.65 7.86
CA SER A 45 4.33 13.07 7.52
C SER A 45 5.39 13.74 8.42
N THR A 46 5.46 13.31 9.68
CA THR A 46 6.48 13.78 10.63
C THR A 46 7.87 13.36 10.16
N PHE A 47 8.02 12.13 9.66
CA PHE A 47 9.29 11.65 9.13
C PHE A 47 9.74 12.48 7.91
N LEU A 48 8.89 12.68 6.91
CA LEU A 48 9.24 13.50 5.74
C LEU A 48 9.58 14.94 6.11
N LYS A 49 8.80 15.55 7.02
CA LYS A 49 9.06 16.91 7.53
C LYS A 49 10.39 17.00 8.27
N ALA A 50 10.74 15.99 9.07
CA ALA A 50 12.00 15.92 9.79
C ALA A 50 13.19 15.74 8.85
N VAL A 51 13.07 14.86 7.83
CA VAL A 51 14.11 14.65 6.81
C VAL A 51 14.31 15.92 5.97
N ARG A 52 13.22 16.64 5.64
CA ARG A 52 13.29 17.92 4.90
C ARG A 52 13.84 19.07 5.76
N GLY A 53 13.97 18.93 7.08
CA GLY A 53 14.39 19.98 7.99
C GLY A 53 13.29 20.96 8.37
N ILE A 54 12.02 20.68 8.08
CA ILE A 54 10.86 21.55 8.43
C ILE A 54 10.57 21.51 9.93
N ILE A 55 10.75 20.33 10.55
CA ILE A 55 10.62 20.16 11.99
C ILE A 55 11.94 19.67 12.60
N PRO A 56 12.25 20.07 13.84
CA PRO A 56 13.50 19.68 14.48
C PRO A 56 13.51 18.16 14.79
N ARG A 57 14.66 17.54 14.57
CA ARG A 57 14.98 16.18 14.99
C ARG A 57 15.56 16.19 16.40
N THR A 58 15.20 15.20 17.22
CA THR A 58 15.83 14.98 18.53
C THR A 58 17.14 14.19 18.42
N ALA A 59 17.28 13.37 17.39
CA ALA A 59 18.50 12.66 17.03
C ALA A 59 18.51 12.34 15.51
N GLY A 60 19.67 11.91 15.02
CA GLY A 60 19.90 11.53 13.64
C GLY A 60 20.44 12.66 12.75
N GLU A 61 20.85 12.28 11.55
CA GLU A 61 21.39 13.17 10.52
C GLU A 61 20.78 12.90 9.16
N VAL A 62 20.86 13.91 8.28
CA VAL A 62 20.42 13.81 6.89
C VAL A 62 21.54 14.27 5.98
N LEU A 63 21.87 13.46 4.98
CA LEU A 63 22.80 13.82 3.92
C LEU A 63 22.06 13.87 2.58
N ILE A 64 22.31 14.90 1.81
CA ILE A 64 21.80 15.11 0.46
C ILE A 64 23.00 15.18 -0.48
N ASP A 65 23.10 14.27 -1.44
CA ASP A 65 24.29 14.11 -2.29
C ASP A 65 25.60 14.01 -1.48
N GLY A 66 25.57 13.34 -0.32
CA GLY A 66 26.70 13.16 0.58
C GLY A 66 27.05 14.40 1.44
N LYS A 67 26.34 15.52 1.31
CA LYS A 67 26.52 16.73 2.13
C LYS A 67 25.50 16.77 3.26
N ASN A 68 25.95 17.08 4.49
CA ASN A 68 25.05 17.20 5.63
C ASN A 68 24.08 18.38 5.42
N GLU A 69 22.81 18.15 5.63
CA GLU A 69 21.74 19.13 5.45
C GLU A 69 21.94 20.38 6.35
N LYS A 70 22.53 20.20 7.56
CA LYS A 70 22.82 21.32 8.47
C LYS A 70 23.84 22.30 7.92
N ASP A 71 24.68 21.87 6.99
CA ASP A 71 25.69 22.69 6.33
C ASP A 71 25.16 23.36 5.06
N MET A 72 23.88 23.17 4.75
CA MET A 72 23.22 23.73 3.56
C MET A 72 22.25 24.85 3.96
N ARG A 73 22.17 25.87 3.10
CA ARG A 73 21.15 26.91 3.25
C ARG A 73 19.78 26.39 2.81
N ASP A 74 18.70 26.88 3.38
CA ASP A 74 17.32 26.50 3.02
C ASP A 74 17.06 26.54 1.51
N LYS A 75 17.62 27.52 0.81
CA LYS A 75 17.51 27.69 -0.62
C LYS A 75 18.22 26.56 -1.40
N GLU A 76 19.37 26.10 -0.91
CA GLU A 76 20.11 24.96 -1.49
C GLU A 76 19.33 23.65 -1.30
N ILE A 77 18.77 23.46 -0.11
CA ILE A 77 17.91 22.29 0.17
C ILE A 77 16.65 22.36 -0.72
N ALA A 78 16.04 23.54 -0.87
CA ALA A 78 14.88 23.74 -1.74
C ALA A 78 15.19 23.45 -3.21
N GLY A 79 16.43 23.70 -3.68
CA GLY A 79 16.88 23.29 -5.03
C GLY A 79 17.12 21.80 -5.18
N LYS A 80 17.13 21.03 -4.08
CA LYS A 80 17.35 19.57 -4.09
C LYS A 80 16.09 18.77 -3.79
N ILE A 81 15.22 19.24 -2.90
CA ILE A 81 14.03 18.54 -2.44
C ILE A 81 12.81 19.44 -2.58
N ALA A 82 11.91 19.11 -3.49
CA ALA A 82 10.55 19.66 -3.48
C ALA A 82 9.67 18.90 -2.50
N PHE A 83 8.80 19.61 -1.79
CA PHE A 83 7.95 19.02 -0.77
C PHE A 83 6.49 19.43 -0.96
N MET A 84 5.63 18.46 -1.20
CA MET A 84 4.18 18.60 -1.20
C MET A 84 3.63 18.31 0.19
N GLN A 85 3.04 19.32 0.81
CA GLN A 85 2.36 19.16 2.11
C GLN A 85 0.91 18.73 1.90
N GLN A 86 0.38 17.96 2.82
CA GLN A 86 -1.01 17.48 2.82
C GLN A 86 -2.02 18.64 2.81
N GLU A 87 -1.78 19.69 3.60
CA GLU A 87 -2.64 20.87 3.62
C GLU A 87 -1.90 22.08 3.09
N PHE A 88 -2.50 22.77 2.14
CA PHE A 88 -2.08 24.07 1.67
C PHE A 88 -3.10 25.13 2.07
N ARG A 89 -2.72 26.00 2.98
CA ARG A 89 -3.54 27.15 3.39
C ARG A 89 -2.79 28.45 3.06
N THR A 90 -3.47 29.37 2.41
CA THR A 90 -2.96 30.71 2.19
C THR A 90 -3.97 31.74 2.67
N SER A 91 -3.49 32.78 3.35
CA SER A 91 -4.32 33.90 3.77
C SER A 91 -4.50 34.96 2.67
N PHE A 92 -3.72 34.84 1.59
CA PHE A 92 -3.78 35.76 0.45
C PHE A 92 -4.45 35.12 -0.75
N SER A 93 -5.07 35.95 -1.59
CA SER A 93 -5.76 35.51 -2.79
C SER A 93 -4.77 35.40 -3.94
N TYR A 94 -4.02 34.30 -4.00
CA TYR A 94 -3.16 33.98 -5.13
C TYR A 94 -3.91 33.20 -6.20
N THR A 95 -3.61 33.46 -7.47
CA THR A 95 -4.05 32.64 -8.59
C THR A 95 -3.33 31.28 -8.62
N ALA A 96 -3.90 30.31 -9.34
CA ALA A 96 -3.24 29.02 -9.54
C ALA A 96 -1.86 29.16 -10.20
N LYS A 97 -1.73 30.05 -11.23
CA LYS A 97 -0.45 30.33 -11.89
C LYS A 97 0.59 30.92 -10.93
N GLU A 98 0.22 31.89 -10.09
CA GLU A 98 1.13 32.48 -9.12
C GLU A 98 1.62 31.46 -8.10
N ILE A 99 0.75 30.54 -7.65
CA ILE A 99 1.13 29.45 -6.77
C ILE A 99 2.16 28.52 -7.44
N VAL A 100 1.94 28.15 -8.69
CA VAL A 100 2.88 27.28 -9.42
C VAL A 100 4.20 28.00 -9.68
N LEU A 101 4.18 29.26 -10.12
CA LEU A 101 5.38 30.09 -10.33
C LEU A 101 6.21 30.24 -9.06
N SER A 102 5.60 30.30 -7.87
CA SER A 102 6.33 30.38 -6.60
C SER A 102 7.31 29.20 -6.38
N ALA A 103 7.15 28.10 -7.09
CA ALA A 103 8.10 26.99 -7.09
C ALA A 103 9.48 27.35 -7.65
N ARG A 104 9.57 28.40 -8.46
CA ARG A 104 10.82 28.84 -9.09
C ARG A 104 11.70 29.68 -8.17
N TYR A 105 11.17 30.14 -7.02
CA TYR A 105 11.86 30.95 -6.04
C TYR A 105 13.28 30.45 -5.65
N PRO A 106 13.57 29.15 -5.49
CA PRO A 106 14.90 28.65 -5.19
C PRO A 106 15.95 29.00 -6.26
N TYR A 107 15.55 29.27 -7.48
CA TYR A 107 16.46 29.56 -8.62
C TYR A 107 16.66 31.05 -8.84
N LEU A 108 15.76 31.91 -8.33
CA LEU A 108 15.84 33.35 -8.53
C LEU A 108 16.86 34.00 -7.58
N LYS A 109 17.55 35.04 -8.03
CA LYS A 109 18.31 35.95 -7.15
C LYS A 109 17.32 36.84 -6.40
N TRP A 110 17.71 37.41 -5.24
CA TRP A 110 16.82 38.18 -4.39
C TRP A 110 16.20 39.43 -5.07
N TRP A 111 16.80 39.92 -6.17
CA TRP A 111 16.31 41.04 -7.00
C TRP A 111 15.68 40.60 -8.33
N GLN A 112 15.67 39.32 -8.65
CA GLN A 112 15.18 38.76 -9.89
C GLN A 112 13.71 38.37 -9.77
N LYS A 113 12.92 38.70 -10.78
CA LYS A 113 11.56 38.19 -10.94
C LYS A 113 11.60 36.97 -11.84
N GLU A 114 10.52 36.22 -11.84
CA GLU A 114 10.28 35.11 -12.76
C GLU A 114 10.41 35.64 -14.21
N ASP A 115 11.00 34.84 -15.07
CA ASP A 115 11.17 35.16 -16.48
C ASP A 115 10.26 34.29 -17.36
N LEU A 116 10.37 34.48 -18.69
CA LEU A 116 9.57 33.71 -19.66
C LEU A 116 9.84 32.20 -19.63
N ASP A 117 11.00 31.78 -19.20
CA ASP A 117 11.30 30.34 -19.08
C ASP A 117 10.68 29.73 -17.81
N ASP A 118 10.65 30.48 -16.71
CA ASP A 118 9.91 30.09 -15.50
C ASP A 118 8.40 29.97 -15.78
N GLU A 119 7.85 30.90 -16.59
CA GLU A 119 6.44 30.83 -17.01
C GLU A 119 6.16 29.59 -17.86
N LYS A 120 7.02 29.26 -18.83
CA LYS A 120 6.87 28.05 -19.65
C LYS A 120 6.93 26.77 -18.81
N ILE A 121 7.82 26.73 -17.80
CA ILE A 121 7.92 25.61 -16.87
C ILE A 121 6.61 25.47 -16.06
N ALA A 122 6.08 26.57 -15.54
CA ALA A 122 4.82 26.57 -14.82
C ALA A 122 3.66 26.08 -15.70
N GLU A 123 3.53 26.62 -16.92
CA GLU A 123 2.49 26.23 -17.88
C GLU A 123 2.61 24.76 -18.31
N LYS A 124 3.83 24.27 -18.54
CA LYS A 124 4.09 22.84 -18.81
C LYS A 124 3.50 21.95 -17.72
N TRP A 125 3.81 22.22 -16.47
CA TRP A 125 3.37 21.38 -15.36
C TRP A 125 1.88 21.57 -15.02
N MET A 126 1.34 22.77 -15.23
CA MET A 126 -0.12 23.00 -15.14
C MET A 126 -0.89 22.27 -16.24
N THR A 127 -0.32 22.20 -17.44
CA THR A 127 -0.88 21.39 -18.55
C THR A 127 -0.87 19.92 -18.19
N TYR A 128 0.26 19.43 -17.71
CA TYR A 128 0.42 18.02 -17.36
C TYR A 128 -0.54 17.57 -16.26
N THR A 129 -0.76 18.41 -15.25
CA THR A 129 -1.71 18.12 -14.16
C THR A 129 -3.16 18.49 -14.49
N GLY A 130 -3.44 18.93 -15.73
CA GLY A 130 -4.79 19.25 -16.19
C GLY A 130 -5.40 20.49 -15.56
N VAL A 131 -4.60 21.46 -15.08
CA VAL A 131 -5.09 22.67 -14.37
C VAL A 131 -4.77 23.98 -15.07
N LEU A 132 -4.23 23.97 -16.30
CA LEU A 132 -3.90 25.19 -17.01
C LEU A 132 -5.10 26.11 -17.21
N HIS A 133 -6.29 25.56 -17.45
CA HIS A 133 -7.56 26.30 -17.59
C HIS A 133 -8.01 27.03 -16.31
N LEU A 134 -7.34 26.77 -15.19
CA LEU A 134 -7.58 27.40 -13.89
C LEU A 134 -6.51 28.46 -13.54
N ALA A 135 -5.58 28.77 -14.46
CA ALA A 135 -4.40 29.58 -14.20
C ALA A 135 -4.71 30.90 -13.49
N ASP A 136 -5.74 31.60 -13.94
CA ASP A 136 -6.12 32.92 -13.43
C ASP A 136 -7.15 32.85 -12.26
N LYS A 137 -7.58 31.64 -11.85
CA LYS A 137 -8.53 31.51 -10.77
C LYS A 137 -7.85 31.58 -9.40
N PRO A 138 -8.45 32.26 -8.41
CA PRO A 138 -7.95 32.24 -7.04
C PRO A 138 -7.98 30.82 -6.48
N VAL A 139 -6.87 30.35 -5.88
CA VAL A 139 -6.77 28.99 -5.36
C VAL A 139 -7.81 28.64 -4.30
N GLN A 140 -8.30 29.64 -3.54
CA GLN A 140 -9.34 29.43 -2.54
C GLN A 140 -10.70 29.04 -3.13
N THR A 141 -10.96 29.40 -4.42
CA THR A 141 -12.22 29.10 -5.11
C THR A 141 -12.23 27.71 -5.77
N LEU A 142 -11.10 27.03 -5.80
CA LEU A 142 -10.93 25.72 -6.40
C LEU A 142 -11.49 24.61 -5.50
N SER A 143 -12.05 23.58 -6.13
CA SER A 143 -12.40 22.34 -5.43
C SER A 143 -11.16 21.70 -4.78
N GLY A 144 -11.37 20.76 -3.85
CA GLY A 144 -10.27 20.06 -3.18
C GLY A 144 -9.32 19.36 -4.17
N GLY A 145 -9.88 18.65 -5.17
CA GLY A 145 -9.10 17.96 -6.19
C GLY A 145 -8.35 18.90 -7.14
N GLU A 146 -9.00 19.98 -7.61
CA GLU A 146 -8.34 21.02 -8.42
C GLU A 146 -7.17 21.66 -7.67
N ARG A 147 -7.38 22.01 -6.42
CA ARG A 147 -6.33 22.57 -5.56
C ARG A 147 -5.17 21.60 -5.38
N GLN A 148 -5.45 20.32 -5.15
CA GLN A 148 -4.43 19.27 -5.01
C GLN A 148 -3.56 19.19 -6.27
N ARG A 149 -4.18 19.21 -7.47
CA ARG A 149 -3.46 19.19 -8.74
C ARG A 149 -2.63 20.46 -8.99
N VAL A 150 -3.11 21.64 -8.58
CA VAL A 150 -2.33 22.88 -8.61
C VAL A 150 -1.10 22.79 -7.71
N ILE A 151 -1.23 22.24 -6.50
CA ILE A 151 -0.10 22.04 -5.60
C ILE A 151 0.88 21.00 -6.14
N LEU A 152 0.39 19.95 -6.78
CA LEU A 152 1.25 18.99 -7.47
C LEU A 152 2.01 19.67 -8.61
N ALA A 153 1.35 20.48 -9.45
CA ALA A 153 2.00 21.27 -10.50
C ALA A 153 3.10 22.16 -9.93
N LYS A 154 2.85 22.83 -8.79
CA LYS A 154 3.85 23.63 -8.08
C LYS A 154 5.09 22.78 -7.72
N VAL A 155 4.89 21.61 -7.10
CA VAL A 155 6.00 20.74 -6.69
C VAL A 155 6.82 20.27 -7.89
N LEU A 156 6.14 19.94 -9.00
CA LEU A 156 6.79 19.50 -10.24
C LEU A 156 7.53 20.66 -10.93
N ALA A 157 6.98 21.88 -10.91
CA ALA A 157 7.60 23.07 -11.47
C ALA A 157 8.88 23.49 -10.73
N GLN A 158 9.11 22.99 -9.54
CA GLN A 158 10.37 23.18 -8.82
C GLN A 158 11.53 22.40 -9.48
N GLU A 159 11.26 21.36 -10.30
CA GLU A 159 12.21 20.57 -11.08
C GLU A 159 13.41 19.99 -10.33
N THR A 160 13.24 19.72 -9.05
CA THR A 160 14.25 19.14 -8.17
C THR A 160 14.53 17.66 -8.49
N PRO A 161 15.71 17.12 -8.11
CA PRO A 161 16.02 15.70 -8.25
C PRO A 161 15.22 14.80 -7.29
N ILE A 162 14.78 15.35 -6.15
CA ILE A 162 14.05 14.61 -5.12
C ILE A 162 12.68 15.24 -4.89
N LEU A 163 11.62 14.41 -4.87
CA LEU A 163 10.24 14.82 -4.60
C LEU A 163 9.73 14.11 -3.35
N PHE A 164 9.29 14.87 -2.36
CA PHE A 164 8.54 14.38 -1.21
C PHE A 164 7.07 14.72 -1.40
N LEU A 165 6.23 13.69 -1.40
CA LEU A 165 4.79 13.81 -1.65
C LEU A 165 4.02 13.27 -0.43
N ASP A 166 3.44 14.18 0.36
CA ASP A 166 2.65 13.84 1.55
C ASP A 166 1.17 13.71 1.15
N GLU A 167 0.72 12.47 0.91
CA GLU A 167 -0.64 12.10 0.52
C GLU A 167 -1.15 12.85 -0.74
N PRO A 168 -0.42 12.79 -1.87
CA PRO A 168 -0.78 13.58 -3.06
C PRO A 168 -2.10 13.15 -3.71
N THR A 169 -2.60 11.97 -3.35
CA THR A 169 -3.84 11.38 -3.91
C THR A 169 -5.06 11.57 -3.02
N ALA A 170 -4.91 12.22 -1.85
CA ALA A 170 -6.04 12.51 -0.98
C ALA A 170 -7.09 13.38 -1.69
N SER A 171 -8.37 13.05 -1.54
CA SER A 171 -9.50 13.79 -2.14
C SER A 171 -9.59 13.76 -3.68
N LEU A 172 -8.85 12.86 -4.34
CA LEU A 172 -8.94 12.64 -5.79
C LEU A 172 -9.74 11.37 -6.08
N ASP A 173 -10.40 11.35 -7.22
CA ASP A 173 -11.05 10.14 -7.74
C ASP A 173 -10.00 9.12 -8.24
N LEU A 174 -10.45 7.89 -8.47
CA LEU A 174 -9.58 6.77 -8.81
C LEU A 174 -8.75 7.02 -10.08
N GLN A 175 -9.33 7.66 -11.09
CA GLN A 175 -8.62 7.96 -12.35
C GLN A 175 -7.42 8.87 -12.09
N TYR A 176 -7.62 9.97 -11.35
CA TYR A 176 -6.54 10.92 -11.06
C TYR A 176 -5.51 10.34 -10.08
N GLN A 177 -5.92 9.47 -9.16
CA GLN A 177 -4.98 8.75 -8.31
C GLN A 177 -4.02 7.91 -9.16
N GLU A 178 -4.54 7.14 -10.11
CA GLU A 178 -3.75 6.31 -11.02
C GLU A 178 -2.82 7.17 -11.90
N GLU A 179 -3.31 8.28 -12.43
CA GLU A 179 -2.51 9.24 -13.21
C GLU A 179 -1.32 9.78 -12.41
N ILE A 180 -1.49 10.11 -11.11
CA ILE A 180 -0.41 10.58 -10.25
C ILE A 180 0.62 9.48 -10.01
N PHE A 181 0.21 8.27 -9.71
CA PHE A 181 1.13 7.15 -9.52
C PHE A 181 1.94 6.85 -10.79
N ARG A 182 1.27 6.84 -11.94
CA ARG A 182 1.92 6.66 -13.26
C ARG A 182 2.94 7.77 -13.51
N LEU A 183 2.56 9.04 -13.31
CA LEU A 183 3.48 10.17 -13.43
C LEU A 183 4.71 10.00 -12.54
N CYS A 184 4.50 9.63 -11.26
CA CYS A 184 5.61 9.40 -10.34
C CYS A 184 6.53 8.28 -10.82
N ARG A 185 5.98 7.22 -11.40
CA ARG A 185 6.76 6.13 -11.98
C ARG A 185 7.58 6.60 -13.18
N GLU A 186 6.98 7.32 -14.12
CA GLU A 186 7.67 7.89 -15.29
C GLU A 186 8.80 8.85 -14.87
N LEU A 187 8.56 9.68 -13.86
CA LEU A 187 9.58 10.57 -13.30
C LEU A 187 10.74 9.80 -12.65
N ALA A 188 10.44 8.72 -11.93
CA ALA A 188 11.46 7.87 -11.34
C ALA A 188 12.30 7.18 -12.43
N GLU A 189 11.69 6.66 -13.48
CA GLU A 189 12.37 6.08 -14.64
C GLU A 189 13.23 7.12 -15.41
N SER A 190 12.86 8.40 -15.34
CA SER A 190 13.68 9.51 -15.86
C SER A 190 14.83 9.92 -14.93
N GLY A 191 15.01 9.25 -13.78
CA GLY A 191 16.10 9.47 -12.82
C GLY A 191 15.76 10.37 -11.63
N LYS A 192 14.52 10.84 -11.47
CA LYS A 192 14.08 11.53 -10.25
C LYS A 192 13.81 10.54 -9.13
N THR A 193 14.10 10.94 -7.90
CA THR A 193 13.79 10.14 -6.70
C THR A 193 12.52 10.62 -6.07
N ILE A 194 11.57 9.71 -5.81
CA ILE A 194 10.26 10.05 -5.28
C ILE A 194 10.02 9.28 -3.99
N ILE A 195 9.64 10.01 -2.94
CA ILE A 195 9.22 9.45 -1.68
C ILE A 195 7.81 9.95 -1.41
N MET A 196 6.84 9.01 -1.46
CA MET A 196 5.42 9.29 -1.37
C MET A 196 4.82 8.62 -0.15
N ILE A 197 4.06 9.36 0.63
CA ILE A 197 3.19 8.76 1.64
C ILE A 197 1.91 8.29 0.95
N CYS A 198 1.62 7.01 1.09
CA CYS A 198 0.50 6.34 0.44
C CYS A 198 -0.47 5.76 1.46
N HIS A 199 -1.78 5.84 1.15
CA HIS A 199 -2.85 5.18 1.92
C HIS A 199 -3.35 3.91 1.24
N ASP A 200 -3.36 3.89 -0.08
CA ASP A 200 -3.77 2.72 -0.85
C ASP A 200 -2.60 1.74 -0.97
N LEU A 201 -2.74 0.60 -0.30
CA LEU A 201 -1.70 -0.44 -0.28
C LEU A 201 -1.52 -1.10 -1.65
N MET A 202 -2.62 -1.30 -2.40
CA MET A 202 -2.57 -1.99 -3.68
C MET A 202 -2.01 -1.10 -4.78
N MET A 203 -2.40 0.17 -4.81
CA MET A 203 -1.78 1.17 -5.70
C MET A 203 -0.29 1.29 -5.41
N SER A 204 0.09 1.34 -4.12
CA SER A 204 1.50 1.40 -3.72
C SER A 204 2.28 0.15 -4.17
N ALA A 205 1.69 -1.03 -4.01
CA ALA A 205 2.28 -2.29 -4.44
C ALA A 205 2.49 -2.37 -5.97
N GLN A 206 1.58 -1.77 -6.73
CA GLN A 206 1.63 -1.78 -8.18
C GLN A 206 2.67 -0.81 -8.76
N TRP A 207 2.81 0.36 -8.15
CA TRP A 207 3.53 1.47 -8.78
C TRP A 207 4.88 1.78 -8.13
N CYS A 208 5.03 1.63 -6.81
CA CYS A 208 6.28 1.90 -6.13
C CYS A 208 7.32 0.80 -6.39
N SER A 209 8.57 1.19 -6.59
CA SER A 209 9.67 0.23 -6.71
C SER A 209 10.07 -0.38 -5.38
N ARG A 210 9.77 0.30 -4.27
CA ARG A 210 10.09 -0.10 -2.91
C ARG A 210 9.03 0.44 -1.95
N LEU A 211 8.67 -0.35 -0.95
CA LEU A 211 7.76 0.04 0.12
C LEU A 211 8.48 0.07 1.45
N MET A 212 8.10 1.00 2.31
CA MET A 212 8.54 1.09 3.69
C MET A 212 7.32 1.18 4.61
N LEU A 213 7.19 0.25 5.53
CA LEU A 213 6.09 0.21 6.50
C LEU A 213 6.51 0.91 7.79
N LEU A 214 5.89 2.05 8.08
CA LEU A 214 6.08 2.78 9.32
C LEU A 214 5.00 2.40 10.33
N SER A 215 5.39 1.78 11.42
CA SER A 215 4.52 1.46 12.55
C SER A 215 5.32 1.43 13.85
N GLU A 216 4.66 1.46 15.00
CA GLU A 216 5.34 1.35 16.29
C GLU A 216 6.51 2.35 16.49
N ARG A 217 6.40 3.55 15.91
CA ARG A 217 7.38 4.66 15.90
C ARG A 217 8.61 4.46 15.01
N GLY A 218 8.72 3.37 14.25
CA GLY A 218 9.84 3.07 13.37
C GLY A 218 9.44 2.38 12.08
N PHE A 219 10.39 2.19 11.18
CA PHE A 219 10.19 1.33 10.02
C PHE A 219 10.28 -0.13 10.47
N THR A 220 9.18 -0.87 10.26
CA THR A 220 9.06 -2.28 10.66
C THR A 220 9.25 -3.25 9.50
N ALA A 221 9.15 -2.75 8.27
CA ALA A 221 9.49 -3.49 7.05
C ALA A 221 9.95 -2.52 5.95
N ASP A 222 10.85 -2.99 5.08
CA ASP A 222 11.47 -2.25 3.99
C ASP A 222 11.87 -3.23 2.88
N GLY A 223 11.40 -3.03 1.65
CA GLY A 223 11.68 -3.92 0.53
C GLY A 223 10.66 -3.80 -0.60
N SER A 224 10.58 -4.85 -1.40
CA SER A 224 9.54 -4.98 -2.44
C SER A 224 8.14 -5.10 -1.84
N ALA A 225 7.12 -4.90 -2.66
CA ALA A 225 5.73 -5.01 -2.21
C ALA A 225 5.43 -6.39 -1.57
N VAL A 226 5.96 -7.47 -2.11
CA VAL A 226 5.78 -8.84 -1.61
C VAL A 226 6.45 -9.04 -0.25
N GLU A 227 7.62 -8.44 -0.03
CA GLU A 227 8.34 -8.53 1.24
C GLU A 227 7.69 -7.70 2.35
N VAL A 228 7.11 -6.56 2.00
CA VAL A 228 6.53 -5.62 2.96
C VAL A 228 5.07 -5.93 3.26
N LEU A 229 4.27 -6.21 2.24
CA LEU A 229 2.85 -6.54 2.39
C LEU A 229 2.71 -8.03 2.69
N THR A 230 2.90 -8.40 3.94
CA THR A 230 2.66 -9.75 4.46
C THR A 230 1.53 -9.71 5.49
N GLU A 231 0.84 -10.84 5.66
CA GLU A 231 -0.26 -10.95 6.65
C GLU A 231 0.20 -10.55 8.05
N ASN A 232 1.41 -10.97 8.44
CA ASN A 232 1.99 -10.63 9.73
C ASN A 232 2.25 -9.12 9.89
N ASN A 233 2.83 -8.48 8.87
CA ASN A 233 3.09 -7.05 8.89
C ASN A 233 1.79 -6.24 8.93
N LEU A 234 0.77 -6.65 8.16
CA LEU A 234 -0.54 -5.98 8.16
C LEU A 234 -1.27 -6.20 9.49
N LYS A 235 -1.21 -7.39 10.06
CA LYS A 235 -1.80 -7.67 11.38
C LYS A 235 -1.15 -6.82 12.48
N ARG A 236 0.19 -6.72 12.48
CA ARG A 236 0.93 -5.89 13.47
C ARG A 236 0.66 -4.40 13.31
N ALA A 237 0.74 -3.89 12.06
CA ALA A 237 0.66 -2.46 11.82
C ALA A 237 -0.78 -1.92 11.83
N PHE A 238 -1.71 -2.63 11.19
CA PHE A 238 -3.08 -2.16 10.97
C PHE A 238 -4.13 -2.90 11.82
N ARG A 239 -3.73 -3.96 12.54
CA ARG A 239 -4.63 -4.85 13.30
C ARG A 239 -5.70 -5.49 12.41
N LEU A 240 -5.32 -5.82 11.17
CA LEU A 240 -6.18 -6.43 10.18
C LEU A 240 -5.77 -7.87 9.95
N ASP A 241 -6.72 -8.79 10.04
CA ASP A 241 -6.56 -10.12 9.48
C ASP A 241 -6.74 -10.04 7.97
N SER A 242 -5.80 -10.59 7.23
CA SER A 242 -5.75 -10.47 5.77
C SER A 242 -5.15 -11.71 5.14
N LEU A 243 -5.54 -11.96 3.89
CA LEU A 243 -4.87 -12.89 2.99
C LEU A 243 -4.19 -12.07 1.90
N ILE A 244 -2.96 -12.40 1.60
CA ILE A 244 -2.19 -11.80 0.53
C ILE A 244 -1.77 -12.89 -0.44
N TYR A 245 -2.13 -12.71 -1.69
CA TYR A 245 -1.87 -13.68 -2.74
C TYR A 245 -1.64 -12.97 -4.07
N ASN A 246 -0.98 -13.65 -5.02
CA ASN A 246 -0.96 -13.19 -6.40
C ASN A 246 -2.26 -13.61 -7.07
N ASP A 247 -3.04 -12.64 -7.55
CA ASP A 247 -4.26 -12.91 -8.29
C ASP A 247 -3.92 -13.69 -9.58
N PRO A 248 -4.42 -14.91 -9.74
CA PRO A 248 -4.07 -15.76 -10.89
C PRO A 248 -4.59 -15.24 -12.23
N ILE A 249 -5.46 -14.23 -12.25
CA ILE A 249 -6.02 -13.62 -13.45
C ILE A 249 -5.18 -12.43 -13.89
N SER A 250 -4.84 -11.53 -12.95
CA SER A 250 -4.13 -10.30 -13.23
C SER A 250 -2.61 -10.39 -13.03
N ASP A 251 -2.13 -11.49 -12.42
CA ASP A 251 -0.74 -11.69 -11.97
C ASP A 251 -0.22 -10.54 -11.09
N ARG A 252 -1.13 -9.96 -10.30
CA ARG A 252 -0.84 -8.85 -9.38
C ARG A 252 -1.09 -9.27 -7.95
N LEU A 253 -0.38 -8.62 -7.03
CA LEU A 253 -0.63 -8.79 -5.61
C LEU A 253 -2.06 -8.33 -5.30
N ALA A 254 -2.79 -9.16 -4.56
CA ALA A 254 -4.15 -8.90 -4.10
C ALA A 254 -4.24 -9.04 -2.59
N LEU A 255 -5.10 -8.23 -1.99
CA LEU A 255 -5.37 -8.20 -0.56
C LEU A 255 -6.85 -8.47 -0.31
N TYR A 256 -7.13 -9.49 0.47
CA TYR A 256 -8.46 -9.75 1.00
C TYR A 256 -8.45 -9.58 2.54
N THR A 257 -9.26 -8.66 3.06
CA THR A 257 -9.39 -8.44 4.50
C THR A 257 -10.61 -9.17 5.03
N TYR A 258 -10.49 -9.76 6.23
CA TYR A 258 -11.58 -10.45 6.89
C TYR A 258 -11.54 -10.23 8.41
N GLN A 259 -12.65 -10.51 9.07
CA GLN A 259 -12.66 -10.59 10.54
C GLN A 259 -12.46 -12.06 10.91
N GLY A 260 -11.26 -12.41 11.35
CA GLY A 260 -10.97 -13.75 11.87
C GLY A 260 -11.78 -14.02 13.13
N LYS A 261 -12.46 -15.16 13.17
CA LYS A 261 -12.92 -15.73 14.46
C LYS A 261 -11.71 -16.38 15.13
N GLU A 262 -11.68 -16.38 16.47
CA GLU A 262 -10.56 -16.98 17.21
C GLU A 262 -10.26 -18.41 16.74
N GLU A 263 -8.96 -18.65 16.44
CA GLU A 263 -8.46 -19.95 16.04
C GLU A 263 -8.75 -20.96 17.15
N LYS A 264 -9.54 -21.98 16.84
CA LYS A 264 -9.55 -23.32 17.54
C LYS A 264 -10.71 -24.19 17.10
N ARG A 265 -11.03 -24.21 15.81
CA ARG A 265 -12.01 -25.17 15.32
C ARG A 265 -11.29 -26.38 14.72
N GLU A 266 -12.01 -27.51 14.73
CA GLU A 266 -11.52 -28.78 14.21
C GLU A 266 -11.07 -28.70 12.75
N ASN A 267 -10.23 -29.65 12.35
CA ASN A 267 -9.84 -29.83 10.95
C ASN A 267 -11.03 -30.35 10.14
N VAL A 268 -11.27 -29.75 8.97
CA VAL A 268 -12.34 -30.12 8.05
C VAL A 268 -11.74 -30.47 6.70
N LEU A 269 -12.09 -31.63 6.16
CA LEU A 269 -11.77 -32.02 4.79
C LEU A 269 -12.98 -31.75 3.90
N VAL A 270 -12.82 -30.93 2.89
CA VAL A 270 -13.86 -30.66 1.87
C VAL A 270 -13.52 -31.45 0.59
N LEU A 271 -14.47 -32.27 0.16
CA LEU A 271 -14.35 -33.04 -1.07
C LEU A 271 -15.30 -32.46 -2.09
N GLY A 272 -14.80 -32.15 -3.27
CA GLY A 272 -15.53 -31.54 -4.37
C GLY A 272 -14.69 -30.49 -5.09
N ASP A 273 -15.13 -30.09 -6.27
CA ASP A 273 -14.40 -29.20 -7.17
C ASP A 273 -15.37 -28.25 -7.91
N SER A 274 -16.51 -27.98 -7.31
CA SER A 274 -17.58 -27.17 -7.89
C SER A 274 -17.49 -25.69 -7.40
N VAL A 275 -18.33 -24.84 -7.97
CA VAL A 275 -18.47 -23.45 -7.50
C VAL A 275 -19.03 -23.41 -6.06
N GLU A 276 -19.86 -24.37 -5.73
CA GLU A 276 -20.42 -24.56 -4.39
C GLU A 276 -19.32 -24.87 -3.39
N THR A 277 -18.36 -25.72 -3.77
CA THR A 277 -17.17 -26.03 -2.97
C THR A 277 -16.38 -24.77 -2.59
N VAL A 278 -16.22 -23.81 -3.50
CA VAL A 278 -15.56 -22.51 -3.22
C VAL A 278 -16.27 -21.76 -2.10
N SER A 279 -17.58 -21.70 -2.18
CA SER A 279 -18.39 -21.01 -1.15
C SER A 279 -18.24 -21.68 0.22
N LEU A 280 -18.17 -23.00 0.24
CA LEU A 280 -18.00 -23.80 1.45
C LEU A 280 -16.61 -23.59 2.06
N MET A 281 -15.54 -23.66 1.25
CA MET A 281 -14.17 -23.37 1.67
C MET A 281 -14.07 -22.00 2.32
N ARG A 282 -14.63 -20.98 1.68
CA ARG A 282 -14.66 -19.62 2.20
C ARG A 282 -15.39 -19.54 3.55
N HIS A 283 -16.57 -20.13 3.69
CA HIS A 283 -17.34 -20.08 4.93
C HIS A 283 -16.62 -20.76 6.09
N LEU A 284 -16.06 -21.94 5.86
CA LEU A 284 -15.27 -22.67 6.85
C LEU A 284 -14.04 -21.89 7.29
N PHE A 285 -13.31 -21.34 6.30
CA PHE A 285 -12.15 -20.50 6.59
C PHE A 285 -12.51 -19.29 7.45
N LEU A 286 -13.56 -18.53 7.07
CA LEU A 286 -14.01 -17.35 7.82
C LEU A 286 -14.56 -17.71 9.21
N ALA A 287 -15.09 -18.93 9.38
CA ALA A 287 -15.55 -19.44 10.67
C ALA A 287 -14.41 -19.97 11.56
N GLY A 288 -13.14 -19.94 11.07
CA GLY A 288 -11.95 -20.31 11.84
C GLY A 288 -11.65 -21.81 11.87
N TYR A 289 -12.20 -22.60 10.95
CA TYR A 289 -11.84 -24.01 10.77
C TYR A 289 -10.51 -24.14 10.05
N GLN A 290 -9.76 -25.19 10.36
CA GLN A 290 -8.61 -25.60 9.54
C GLN A 290 -9.11 -26.43 8.37
N VAL A 291 -9.11 -25.83 7.18
CA VAL A 291 -9.69 -26.47 5.99
C VAL A 291 -8.60 -27.15 5.18
N ASN A 292 -8.89 -28.38 4.74
CA ASN A 292 -8.14 -29.10 3.72
C ASN A 292 -9.10 -29.48 2.60
N CYS A 293 -8.60 -29.62 1.37
CA CYS A 293 -9.41 -30.04 0.24
C CYS A 293 -8.96 -31.38 -0.32
N GLY A 294 -9.90 -32.09 -0.91
CA GLY A 294 -9.61 -33.23 -1.78
C GLY A 294 -8.86 -32.80 -3.04
N PRO A 295 -8.69 -33.70 -4.02
CA PRO A 295 -8.08 -33.35 -5.30
C PRO A 295 -8.88 -32.26 -6.01
N LEU A 296 -8.15 -31.26 -6.55
CA LEU A 296 -8.74 -30.14 -7.27
C LEU A 296 -8.20 -30.12 -8.71
N GLY A 297 -9.07 -29.99 -9.68
CA GLY A 297 -8.70 -29.91 -11.10
C GLY A 297 -7.84 -28.69 -11.41
N GLU A 298 -6.94 -28.79 -12.37
CA GLU A 298 -5.96 -27.73 -12.67
C GLU A 298 -6.55 -26.39 -13.08
N LYS A 299 -7.76 -26.38 -13.62
CA LYS A 299 -8.41 -25.18 -14.17
C LYS A 299 -9.74 -24.86 -13.49
N THR A 300 -9.90 -25.27 -12.24
CA THR A 300 -11.16 -25.07 -11.51
C THR A 300 -11.10 -23.84 -10.60
N LEU A 301 -12.26 -23.26 -10.32
CA LEU A 301 -12.39 -22.16 -9.39
C LEU A 301 -12.03 -22.59 -7.95
N ALA A 302 -12.30 -23.85 -7.58
CA ALA A 302 -11.95 -24.37 -6.26
C ALA A 302 -10.43 -24.40 -6.07
N ARG A 303 -9.65 -24.74 -7.11
CA ARG A 303 -8.19 -24.68 -7.04
C ARG A 303 -7.67 -23.26 -6.93
N ALA A 304 -8.25 -22.30 -7.67
CA ALA A 304 -7.90 -20.89 -7.51
C ALA A 304 -8.24 -20.38 -6.10
N ALA A 305 -9.40 -20.76 -5.57
CA ALA A 305 -9.80 -20.40 -4.21
C ALA A 305 -8.89 -21.04 -3.15
N SER A 306 -8.46 -22.30 -3.31
CA SER A 306 -7.52 -22.94 -2.38
C SER A 306 -6.21 -22.16 -2.30
N TYR A 307 -5.71 -21.70 -3.44
CA TYR A 307 -4.53 -20.86 -3.50
C TYR A 307 -4.73 -19.51 -2.77
N CYS A 308 -5.85 -18.81 -3.07
CA CYS A 308 -6.14 -17.51 -2.48
C CYS A 308 -6.35 -17.56 -0.96
N PHE A 309 -6.96 -18.63 -0.45
CA PHE A 309 -7.21 -18.84 0.98
C PHE A 309 -6.09 -19.61 1.70
N HIS A 310 -5.01 -19.94 0.99
CA HIS A 310 -3.92 -20.78 1.51
C HIS A 310 -4.41 -22.12 2.07
N ILE A 311 -5.47 -22.69 1.47
CA ILE A 311 -6.04 -23.96 1.85
C ILE A 311 -5.29 -25.07 1.14
N PRO A 312 -4.65 -26.00 1.87
CA PRO A 312 -3.98 -27.15 1.26
C PRO A 312 -4.99 -28.10 0.61
N TYR A 313 -4.57 -28.77 -0.46
CA TYR A 313 -5.37 -29.80 -1.16
C TYR A 313 -4.52 -31.02 -1.46
N ALA A 314 -5.18 -32.21 -1.55
CA ALA A 314 -4.52 -33.44 -1.89
C ALA A 314 -4.05 -33.44 -3.37
N ARG A 315 -2.78 -33.80 -3.59
CA ARG A 315 -2.16 -33.86 -4.92
C ARG A 315 -2.10 -35.30 -5.48
N SER A 316 -2.34 -36.28 -4.61
CA SER A 316 -2.34 -37.71 -4.95
C SER A 316 -3.46 -38.45 -4.20
N GLU A 317 -3.78 -39.66 -4.66
CA GLU A 317 -4.73 -40.53 -3.94
C GLU A 317 -4.22 -40.91 -2.55
N GLU A 318 -2.93 -41.10 -2.40
CA GLU A 318 -2.29 -41.44 -1.13
C GLU A 318 -2.41 -40.30 -0.09
N GLU A 319 -2.22 -39.05 -0.53
CA GLU A 319 -2.46 -37.86 0.30
C GLU A 319 -3.94 -37.75 0.69
N LEU A 320 -4.85 -38.01 -0.26
CA LEU A 320 -6.29 -38.00 0.01
C LEU A 320 -6.68 -39.06 1.04
N GLU A 321 -6.21 -40.30 0.89
CA GLU A 321 -6.47 -41.34 1.88
C GLU A 321 -5.93 -40.98 3.28
N THR A 322 -4.78 -40.34 3.34
CA THR A 322 -4.21 -39.88 4.59
C THR A 322 -5.08 -38.79 5.23
N LEU A 323 -5.55 -37.82 4.45
CA LEU A 323 -6.44 -36.77 4.94
C LEU A 323 -7.78 -37.36 5.41
N ILE A 324 -8.37 -38.29 4.68
CA ILE A 324 -9.61 -38.97 5.06
C ILE A 324 -9.46 -39.70 6.41
N LYS A 325 -8.33 -40.37 6.64
CA LYS A 325 -8.05 -41.13 7.87
C LYS A 325 -7.78 -40.21 9.08
N THR A 326 -7.24 -39.02 8.86
CA THR A 326 -6.78 -38.14 9.94
C THR A 326 -7.71 -36.98 10.26
N THR A 327 -8.67 -36.68 9.38
CA THR A 327 -9.55 -35.52 9.56
C THR A 327 -10.86 -35.94 10.24
N PRO A 328 -11.24 -35.28 11.36
CA PRO A 328 -12.41 -35.68 12.13
C PRO A 328 -13.75 -35.29 11.46
N VAL A 329 -13.74 -34.29 10.58
CA VAL A 329 -14.94 -33.80 9.89
C VAL A 329 -14.71 -33.82 8.37
N ILE A 330 -15.60 -34.47 7.65
CA ILE A 330 -15.54 -34.55 6.20
C ILE A 330 -16.84 -33.98 5.62
N ILE A 331 -16.72 -33.05 4.70
CA ILE A 331 -17.84 -32.50 3.93
C ILE A 331 -17.71 -32.95 2.49
N ASP A 332 -18.67 -33.74 2.02
CA ASP A 332 -18.72 -34.32 0.69
C ASP A 332 -19.63 -33.50 -0.22
N ASP A 333 -19.04 -32.76 -1.16
CA ASP A 333 -19.70 -31.97 -2.21
C ASP A 333 -19.50 -32.59 -3.61
N THR A 334 -19.16 -33.88 -3.72
CA THR A 334 -18.87 -34.53 -4.98
C THR A 334 -20.11 -34.94 -5.80
N LYS A 335 -21.32 -34.72 -5.25
CA LYS A 335 -22.61 -34.99 -5.92
C LYS A 335 -22.79 -36.43 -6.44
N GLY A 336 -22.28 -37.40 -5.68
CA GLY A 336 -22.54 -38.82 -5.94
C GLY A 336 -21.39 -39.61 -6.55
N GLU A 337 -20.22 -39.06 -6.74
CA GLU A 337 -19.02 -39.87 -6.97
C GLU A 337 -18.72 -40.72 -5.72
N LYS A 338 -18.51 -42.04 -5.93
CA LYS A 338 -18.22 -42.97 -4.83
C LYS A 338 -16.87 -42.60 -4.19
N LEU A 339 -16.93 -42.07 -2.98
CA LEU A 339 -15.74 -41.87 -2.15
C LEU A 339 -15.15 -43.20 -1.69
N CYS A 340 -13.83 -43.22 -1.56
CA CYS A 340 -13.09 -44.24 -0.85
C CYS A 340 -13.59 -44.37 0.61
N HIS A 341 -13.29 -45.49 1.22
CA HIS A 341 -13.75 -45.87 2.55
C HIS A 341 -13.52 -44.76 3.58
N ILE A 342 -14.61 -44.13 4.06
CA ILE A 342 -14.57 -43.09 5.13
C ILE A 342 -14.58 -43.84 6.47
N PRO A 343 -13.66 -43.48 7.42
CA PRO A 343 -13.63 -44.10 8.74
C PRO A 343 -14.94 -43.81 9.52
N GLU A 344 -15.43 -44.80 10.25
CA GLU A 344 -16.60 -44.64 11.14
C GLU A 344 -16.38 -43.55 12.24
N THR A 345 -15.14 -43.20 12.50
CA THR A 345 -14.77 -42.15 13.48
C THR A 345 -14.91 -40.73 12.93
N ALA A 346 -15.03 -40.56 11.61
CA ALA A 346 -15.19 -39.25 10.99
C ALA A 346 -16.68 -38.86 10.88
N ARG A 347 -16.99 -37.61 11.22
CA ARG A 347 -18.33 -37.04 10.99
C ARG A 347 -18.46 -36.66 9.53
N LEU A 348 -19.34 -37.32 8.80
CA LEU A 348 -19.58 -37.09 7.38
C LEU A 348 -20.82 -36.24 7.16
N TYR A 349 -20.67 -35.13 6.49
CA TYR A 349 -21.76 -34.27 6.01
C TYR A 349 -21.79 -34.29 4.47
N ARG A 350 -22.95 -34.62 3.89
CA ARG A 350 -23.13 -34.62 2.45
C ARG A 350 -24.02 -33.48 1.99
N THR A 351 -23.60 -32.75 0.98
CA THR A 351 -24.36 -31.61 0.44
C THR A 351 -25.58 -32.03 -0.38
N ASP A 352 -25.70 -33.30 -0.75
CA ASP A 352 -26.90 -33.89 -1.37
C ASP A 352 -28.01 -34.23 -0.35
N THR A 353 -27.66 -34.41 0.92
CA THR A 353 -28.60 -34.79 2.00
C THR A 353 -28.92 -33.65 2.97
N LEU A 354 -28.02 -32.71 3.13
CA LEU A 354 -28.18 -31.50 3.95
C LEU A 354 -28.39 -30.29 3.07
N SER A 355 -29.38 -29.45 3.36
CA SER A 355 -29.50 -28.20 2.67
C SER A 355 -28.30 -27.30 2.97
N ARG A 356 -27.95 -26.46 2.02
CA ARG A 356 -26.84 -25.50 2.16
C ARG A 356 -27.02 -24.59 3.38
N LYS A 357 -28.25 -24.23 3.69
CA LYS A 357 -28.60 -23.39 4.82
C LYS A 357 -28.33 -24.09 6.15
N GLU A 358 -28.74 -25.35 6.28
CA GLU A 358 -28.49 -26.16 7.48
C GLU A 358 -27.00 -26.39 7.70
N LEU A 359 -26.22 -26.65 6.64
CA LEU A 359 -24.78 -26.80 6.76
C LEU A 359 -24.12 -25.48 7.18
N GLN A 360 -24.59 -24.35 6.66
CA GLN A 360 -24.09 -23.05 7.03
C GLN A 360 -24.40 -22.68 8.48
N GLU A 361 -25.62 -22.96 8.97
CA GLU A 361 -26.01 -22.78 10.37
C GLU A 361 -25.12 -23.63 11.30
N LYS A 362 -24.79 -24.86 10.94
CA LYS A 362 -23.84 -25.69 11.70
C LYS A 362 -22.41 -25.16 11.71
N ILE A 363 -21.92 -24.63 10.56
CA ILE A 363 -20.61 -24.00 10.46
C ILE A 363 -20.55 -22.77 11.37
N ASP A 364 -21.55 -21.90 11.29
CA ASP A 364 -21.61 -20.66 12.08
C ASP A 364 -21.79 -20.92 13.56
N GLY A 365 -22.57 -21.94 13.93
CA GLY A 365 -22.78 -22.41 15.28
C GLY A 365 -21.58 -23.13 15.91
N GLY A 366 -20.63 -23.59 15.08
CA GLY A 366 -19.51 -24.41 15.56
C GLY A 366 -19.89 -25.85 15.91
N GLU A 367 -20.91 -26.39 15.23
CA GLU A 367 -21.50 -27.70 15.49
C GLU A 367 -21.10 -28.78 14.46
N LEU A 368 -20.04 -28.51 13.66
CA LEU A 368 -19.50 -29.49 12.71
C LEU A 368 -18.75 -30.62 13.39
#